data_ff7bea2848c09a24fb5ae96344fccbfc
#
_entry.id   ff7bea2848c09a24fb5ae96344fccbfc
#
_cell.length_a   1.000
_cell.length_b   1.000
_cell.length_c   1.000
_cell.angle_alpha   90.00
_cell.angle_beta   90.00
_cell.angle_gamma   90.00
#
_symmetry.space_group_name_H-M   'P 1'
#
loop_
_entity.id
_entity.type
_entity.pdbx_description
1 polymer ?
#
loop_
_entity_poly.entity_id
_entity_poly.type
_entity_poly.pdbx_seq_one_letter_code
_entity_poly.pdbx_strand_id
1 'polypeptide(L)'
;MDTSIDEKRLEQIIKFLNSLDINSKRFVEIINQKDKLILHTFNEALTHSSANKIVNYEKLEFFGDAVLRLSASDFIERTYNSMSVGTRSELRSQIVSDEWLTELGKKIFIENVIIKGPKAMGDENSKDTIIAETSEALILSLIHISEPTRPY
;
A
#
# COMPACT_ATOMS: atom_id res chain seq x y z
N MET A 1 -13.87 3.47 -21.57
CA MET A 1 -14.58 3.13 -20.32
C MET A 1 -14.25 4.19 -19.30
N ASP A 2 -15.27 4.82 -18.77
CA ASP A 2 -15.11 5.86 -17.76
C ASP A 2 -14.57 5.23 -16.48
N THR A 3 -13.28 5.45 -16.19
CA THR A 3 -12.61 5.00 -14.99
C THR A 3 -12.66 6.06 -13.89
N SER A 4 -13.64 6.97 -13.98
CA SER A 4 -13.79 8.03 -12.99
C SER A 4 -14.17 7.41 -11.64
N ILE A 5 -13.34 7.67 -10.65
CA ILE A 5 -13.66 7.38 -9.25
C ILE A 5 -14.84 8.28 -8.87
N ASP A 6 -15.91 7.72 -8.30
CA ASP A 6 -17.00 8.54 -7.81
C ASP A 6 -16.55 9.41 -6.62
N GLU A 7 -17.23 10.52 -6.42
CA GLU A 7 -16.84 11.54 -5.44
C GLU A 7 -16.84 11.00 -4.00
N LYS A 8 -17.78 10.13 -3.68
CA LYS A 8 -17.86 9.46 -2.36
C LYS A 8 -16.65 8.57 -2.11
N ARG A 9 -16.21 7.81 -3.12
CA ARG A 9 -15.02 6.96 -3.03
C ARG A 9 -13.76 7.81 -2.88
N LEU A 10 -13.67 8.91 -3.61
CA LEU A 10 -12.57 9.85 -3.52
C LEU A 10 -12.42 10.41 -2.11
N GLU A 11 -13.51 10.87 -1.52
CA GLU A 11 -13.54 11.37 -0.13
C GLU A 11 -13.14 10.30 0.89
N GLN A 12 -13.58 9.05 0.70
CA GLN A 12 -13.19 7.92 1.55
C GLN A 12 -11.68 7.68 1.50
N ILE A 13 -11.08 7.68 0.31
CA ILE A 13 -9.63 7.51 0.13
C ILE A 13 -8.88 8.67 0.79
N ILE A 14 -9.28 9.91 0.55
CA ILE A 14 -8.65 11.11 1.15
C ILE A 14 -8.72 11.05 2.67
N LYS A 15 -9.86 10.69 3.24
CA LYS A 15 -10.02 10.55 4.69
C LYS A 15 -9.08 9.48 5.25
N PHE A 16 -9.00 8.33 4.59
CA PHE A 16 -8.08 7.26 4.98
C PHE A 16 -6.61 7.72 4.92
N LEU A 17 -6.19 8.31 3.80
CA LEU A 17 -4.81 8.79 3.62
C LEU A 17 -4.43 9.85 4.66
N ASN A 18 -5.34 10.76 5.00
CA ASN A 18 -5.12 11.73 6.07
C ASN A 18 -4.97 11.09 7.46
N SER A 19 -5.58 9.92 7.68
CA SER A 19 -5.46 9.19 8.95
C SER A 19 -4.10 8.50 9.13
N LEU A 20 -3.29 8.38 8.08
CA LEU A 20 -1.97 7.74 8.13
C LEU A 20 -0.89 8.63 8.77
N ASP A 21 -1.19 9.90 9.05
CA ASP A 21 -0.27 10.87 9.67
C ASP A 21 1.10 10.96 8.97
N ILE A 22 1.09 10.94 7.63
CA ILE A 22 2.31 11.00 6.82
C ILE A 22 2.79 12.45 6.75
N ASN A 23 3.89 12.74 7.42
CA ASN A 23 4.51 14.07 7.41
C ASN A 23 5.42 14.28 6.19
N SER A 24 4.81 14.41 5.01
CA SER A 24 5.48 14.74 3.75
C SER A 24 4.77 15.92 3.08
N LYS A 25 5.52 17.00 2.79
CA LYS A 25 4.95 18.17 2.09
C LYS A 25 4.27 17.77 0.78
N ARG A 26 4.93 16.94 -0.01
CA ARG A 26 4.39 16.46 -1.29
C ARG A 26 3.11 15.64 -1.12
N PHE A 27 3.07 14.77 -0.11
CA PHE A 27 1.87 14.00 0.21
C PHE A 27 0.69 14.93 0.56
N VAL A 28 0.93 15.91 1.42
CA VAL A 28 -0.08 16.91 1.82
C VAL A 28 -0.55 17.73 0.62
N GLU A 29 0.36 18.15 -0.27
CA GLU A 29 -0.01 18.88 -1.49
C GLU A 29 -0.92 18.06 -2.41
N ILE A 30 -0.59 16.78 -2.63
CA ILE A 30 -1.39 15.87 -3.47
C ILE A 30 -2.79 15.70 -2.92
N ILE A 31 -2.91 15.48 -1.61
CA ILE A 31 -4.21 15.34 -0.96
C ILE A 31 -5.02 16.62 -1.05
N ASN A 32 -4.40 17.78 -0.78
CA ASN A 32 -5.07 19.08 -0.84
C ASN A 32 -5.50 19.47 -2.27
N GLN A 33 -4.70 19.15 -3.27
CA GLN A 33 -5.01 19.42 -4.68
C GLN A 33 -5.99 18.39 -5.28
N LYS A 34 -6.29 17.32 -4.56
CA LYS A 34 -7.11 16.19 -5.03
C LYS A 34 -6.62 15.67 -6.39
N ASP A 35 -5.30 15.44 -6.50
CA ASP A 35 -4.70 14.94 -7.73
C ASP A 35 -5.35 13.62 -8.16
N LYS A 36 -6.17 13.69 -9.20
CA LYS A 36 -7.00 12.56 -9.64
C LYS A 36 -6.18 11.37 -10.12
N LEU A 37 -5.04 11.61 -10.77
CA LEU A 37 -4.20 10.53 -11.27
C LEU A 37 -3.60 9.73 -10.12
N ILE A 38 -3.08 10.43 -9.12
CA ILE A 38 -2.48 9.80 -7.94
C ILE A 38 -3.56 9.12 -7.08
N LEU A 39 -4.69 9.78 -6.86
CA LEU A 39 -5.80 9.19 -6.12
C LEU A 39 -6.40 7.96 -6.83
N HIS A 40 -6.32 7.91 -8.16
CA HIS A 40 -6.66 6.72 -8.94
C HIS A 40 -5.72 5.55 -8.63
N THR A 41 -4.41 5.79 -8.51
CA THR A 41 -3.44 4.76 -8.11
C THR A 41 -3.72 4.22 -6.71
N PHE A 42 -4.10 5.07 -5.76
CA PHE A 42 -4.55 4.61 -4.44
C PHE A 42 -5.83 3.80 -4.50
N ASN A 43 -6.79 4.19 -5.34
CA ASN A 43 -8.00 3.39 -5.52
C ASN A 43 -7.69 2.02 -6.12
N GLU A 44 -6.79 1.93 -7.08
CA GLU A 44 -6.29 0.66 -7.63
C GLU A 44 -5.66 -0.20 -6.53
N ALA A 45 -4.76 0.36 -5.71
CA ALA A 45 -4.14 -0.32 -4.59
C ALA A 45 -5.14 -0.84 -3.54
N LEU A 46 -6.25 -0.15 -3.37
CA LEU A 46 -7.31 -0.48 -2.40
C LEU A 46 -8.48 -1.28 -3.01
N THR A 47 -8.31 -1.85 -4.19
CA THR A 47 -9.33 -2.65 -4.88
C THR A 47 -8.85 -4.07 -5.07
N HIS A 48 -9.54 -5.04 -4.45
CA HIS A 48 -9.26 -6.46 -4.60
C HIS A 48 -9.73 -6.99 -5.96
N SER A 49 -9.03 -7.97 -6.53
CA SER A 49 -9.34 -8.55 -7.84
C SER A 49 -10.74 -9.20 -7.94
N SER A 50 -11.35 -9.57 -6.82
CA SER A 50 -12.73 -10.03 -6.78
C SER A 50 -13.77 -8.93 -7.07
N ALA A 51 -13.42 -7.67 -6.83
CA ALA A 51 -14.28 -6.51 -7.10
C ALA A 51 -14.11 -5.97 -8.51
N ASN A 52 -12.87 -5.95 -9.02
CA ASN A 52 -12.56 -5.51 -10.38
C ASN A 52 -11.44 -6.37 -10.97
N LYS A 53 -11.70 -7.00 -12.12
CA LYS A 53 -10.73 -7.89 -12.78
C LYS A 53 -9.62 -7.19 -13.55
N ILE A 54 -9.80 -5.91 -13.85
CA ILE A 54 -8.88 -5.13 -14.71
C ILE A 54 -8.10 -4.13 -13.89
N VAL A 55 -8.79 -3.35 -13.04
CA VAL A 55 -8.19 -2.32 -12.20
C VAL A 55 -8.26 -2.80 -10.75
N ASN A 56 -7.17 -3.38 -10.28
CA ASN A 56 -7.04 -3.93 -8.93
C ASN A 56 -5.58 -3.92 -8.47
N TYR A 57 -5.34 -4.31 -7.25
CA TYR A 57 -4.03 -4.19 -6.61
C TYR A 57 -2.93 -5.14 -7.11
N GLU A 58 -3.26 -6.22 -7.83
CA GLU A 58 -2.30 -7.32 -8.14
C GLU A 58 -1.00 -6.82 -8.78
N LYS A 59 -1.10 -5.86 -9.71
CA LYS A 59 0.09 -5.28 -10.34
C LYS A 59 0.92 -4.46 -9.35
N LEU A 60 0.27 -3.68 -8.51
CA LEU A 60 0.94 -2.84 -7.52
C LEU A 60 1.53 -3.69 -6.39
N GLU A 61 0.87 -4.74 -5.97
CA GLU A 61 1.38 -5.74 -5.02
C GLU A 61 2.66 -6.40 -5.56
N PHE A 62 2.63 -6.90 -6.81
CA PHE A 62 3.79 -7.53 -7.44
C PHE A 62 5.04 -6.61 -7.45
N PHE A 63 4.88 -5.36 -7.81
CA PHE A 63 5.98 -4.38 -7.74
C PHE A 63 6.27 -3.96 -6.30
N GLY A 64 5.24 -3.90 -5.46
CA GLY A 64 5.32 -3.52 -4.06
C GLY A 64 6.22 -4.43 -3.25
N ASP A 65 6.14 -5.74 -3.43
CA ASP A 65 7.03 -6.71 -2.78
C ASP A 65 8.51 -6.39 -3.05
N ALA A 66 8.87 -6.18 -4.32
CA ALA A 66 10.25 -5.88 -4.70
C ALA A 66 10.74 -4.54 -4.13
N VAL A 67 9.92 -3.50 -4.23
CA VAL A 67 10.24 -2.15 -3.74
C VAL A 67 10.33 -2.12 -2.22
N LEU A 68 9.42 -2.79 -1.53
CA LEU A 68 9.41 -2.90 -0.07
C LEU A 68 10.70 -3.58 0.43
N ARG A 69 11.13 -4.68 -0.20
CA ARG A 69 12.37 -5.38 0.13
C ARG A 69 13.60 -4.50 -0.07
N LEU A 70 13.65 -3.75 -1.16
CA LEU A 70 14.74 -2.81 -1.44
C LEU A 70 14.75 -1.67 -0.43
N SER A 71 13.60 -1.05 -0.17
CA SER A 71 13.46 0.06 0.78
C SER A 71 13.78 -0.38 2.21
N ALA A 72 13.37 -1.58 2.61
CA ALA A 72 13.73 -2.16 3.89
C ALA A 72 15.23 -2.40 4.01
N SER A 73 15.88 -2.87 2.95
CA SER A 73 17.34 -3.06 2.93
C SER A 73 18.10 -1.74 3.08
N ASP A 74 17.67 -0.70 2.35
CA ASP A 74 18.27 0.64 2.43
C ASP A 74 18.07 1.26 3.82
N PHE A 75 16.89 1.16 4.39
CA PHE A 75 16.58 1.63 5.75
C PHE A 75 17.45 0.92 6.80
N ILE A 76 17.56 -0.41 6.73
CA ILE A 76 18.37 -1.22 7.66
C ILE A 76 19.85 -0.86 7.53
N GLU A 77 20.36 -0.72 6.30
CA GLU A 77 21.75 -0.34 6.05
C GLU A 77 22.09 1.02 6.67
N ARG A 78 21.23 2.00 6.52
CA ARG A 78 21.44 3.35 7.07
C ARG A 78 21.30 3.42 8.58
N THR A 79 20.35 2.63 9.14
CA THR A 79 20.00 2.73 10.57
C THR A 79 20.81 1.79 11.44
N TYR A 80 21.14 0.60 10.93
CA TYR A 80 21.76 -0.50 11.67
C TYR A 80 23.06 -0.99 10.99
N ASN A 81 23.89 -0.06 10.55
CA ASN A 81 25.11 -0.34 9.78
C ASN A 81 26.15 -1.19 10.54
N SER A 82 26.09 -1.25 11.87
CA SER A 82 26.96 -2.08 12.70
C SER A 82 26.53 -3.55 12.83
N MET A 83 25.29 -3.87 12.39
CA MET A 83 24.80 -5.25 12.41
C MET A 83 25.47 -6.10 11.34
N SER A 84 25.64 -7.39 11.62
CA SER A 84 26.08 -8.36 10.61
C SER A 84 25.09 -8.46 9.44
N VAL A 85 25.58 -8.85 8.27
CA VAL A 85 24.71 -9.05 7.08
C VAL A 85 23.63 -10.10 7.37
N GLY A 86 23.96 -11.17 8.12
CA GLY A 86 22.97 -12.19 8.52
C GLY A 86 21.84 -11.59 9.36
N THR A 87 22.17 -10.84 10.40
CA THR A 87 21.17 -10.18 11.26
C THR A 87 20.32 -9.18 10.49
N ARG A 88 20.94 -8.40 9.58
CA ARG A 88 20.19 -7.48 8.70
C ARG A 88 19.22 -8.21 7.77
N SER A 89 19.63 -9.38 7.26
CA SER A 89 18.78 -10.21 6.41
C SER A 89 17.58 -10.79 7.17
N GLU A 90 17.79 -11.22 8.42
CA GLU A 90 16.71 -11.69 9.30
C GLU A 90 15.72 -10.56 9.61
N LEU A 91 16.23 -9.38 10.00
CA LEU A 91 15.38 -8.21 10.28
C LEU A 91 14.56 -7.82 9.05
N ARG A 92 15.17 -7.78 7.87
CA ARG A 92 14.45 -7.52 6.62
C ARG A 92 13.33 -8.53 6.41
N SER A 93 13.60 -9.83 6.58
CA SER A 93 12.60 -10.87 6.37
C SER A 93 11.40 -10.72 7.31
N GLN A 94 11.61 -10.21 8.53
CA GLN A 94 10.53 -9.94 9.47
C GLN A 94 9.65 -8.76 9.02
N ILE A 95 10.26 -7.61 8.68
CA ILE A 95 9.53 -6.39 8.35
C ILE A 95 8.86 -6.40 6.97
N VAL A 96 9.16 -7.38 6.12
CA VAL A 96 8.49 -7.61 4.83
C VAL A 96 7.66 -8.89 4.82
N SER A 97 7.40 -9.48 5.99
CA SER A 97 6.58 -10.69 6.09
C SER A 97 5.09 -10.37 5.96
N ASP A 98 4.33 -11.32 5.43
CA ASP A 98 2.86 -11.19 5.34
C ASP A 98 2.24 -11.00 6.73
N GLU A 99 2.80 -11.62 7.76
CA GLU A 99 2.35 -11.46 9.14
C GLU A 99 2.49 -10.00 9.59
N TRP A 100 3.67 -9.40 9.39
CA TRP A 100 3.91 -8.00 9.75
C TRP A 100 3.04 -7.05 8.93
N LEU A 101 2.92 -7.29 7.63
CA LEU A 101 2.08 -6.48 6.73
C LEU A 101 0.59 -6.58 7.09
N THR A 102 0.14 -7.76 7.50
CA THR A 102 -1.23 -7.96 8.01
C THR A 102 -1.46 -7.15 9.28
N GLU A 103 -0.54 -7.23 10.25
CA GLU A 103 -0.64 -6.46 11.50
C GLU A 103 -0.61 -4.95 11.23
N LEU A 104 0.28 -4.49 10.35
CA LEU A 104 0.33 -3.09 9.92
C LEU A 104 -0.99 -2.66 9.30
N GLY A 105 -1.51 -3.44 8.37
CA GLY A 105 -2.78 -3.17 7.70
C GLY A 105 -3.96 -3.09 8.68
N LYS A 106 -4.02 -4.00 9.64
CA LYS A 106 -5.02 -3.96 10.72
C LYS A 106 -4.88 -2.71 11.58
N LYS A 107 -3.67 -2.34 11.94
CA LYS A 107 -3.37 -1.16 12.76
C LYS A 107 -3.80 0.15 12.11
N ILE A 108 -3.67 0.27 10.80
CA ILE A 108 -4.11 1.44 10.05
C ILE A 108 -5.56 1.35 9.57
N PHE A 109 -6.29 0.31 9.95
CA PHE A 109 -7.67 0.07 9.56
C PHE A 109 -7.89 0.01 8.04
N ILE A 110 -6.94 -0.53 7.28
CA ILE A 110 -6.97 -0.58 5.82
C ILE A 110 -8.21 -1.33 5.31
N GLU A 111 -8.67 -2.33 6.06
CA GLU A 111 -9.85 -3.13 5.71
C GLU A 111 -11.12 -2.29 5.50
N ASN A 112 -11.24 -1.16 6.19
CA ASN A 112 -12.39 -0.27 6.07
C ASN A 112 -12.48 0.44 4.72
N VAL A 113 -11.39 0.44 3.95
CA VAL A 113 -11.30 1.13 2.65
C VAL A 113 -11.02 0.20 1.48
N ILE A 114 -10.79 -1.09 1.72
CA ILE A 114 -10.65 -2.08 0.65
C ILE A 114 -12.00 -2.36 0.00
N ILE A 115 -12.05 -2.30 -1.33
CA ILE A 115 -13.20 -2.77 -2.09
C ILE A 115 -13.01 -4.24 -2.39
N LYS A 116 -13.94 -5.07 -1.92
CA LYS A 116 -13.96 -6.53 -2.14
C LYS A 116 -15.26 -6.93 -2.83
N GLY A 117 -15.19 -7.92 -3.72
CA GLY A 117 -16.39 -8.55 -4.26
C GLY A 117 -17.09 -9.46 -3.25
N PRO A 118 -18.36 -9.86 -3.51
CA PRO A 118 -19.17 -10.62 -2.56
C PRO A 118 -18.53 -11.91 -2.04
N LYS A 119 -17.81 -12.64 -2.89
CA LYS A 119 -17.13 -13.88 -2.49
C LYS A 119 -16.02 -13.63 -1.48
N ALA A 120 -15.20 -12.59 -1.69
CA ALA A 120 -14.11 -12.26 -0.79
C ALA A 120 -14.59 -11.61 0.51
N MET A 121 -15.76 -10.98 0.52
CA MET A 121 -16.37 -10.44 1.74
C MET A 121 -16.74 -11.53 2.76
N GLY A 122 -17.12 -12.73 2.29
CA GLY A 122 -17.54 -13.84 3.14
C GLY A 122 -16.43 -14.84 3.48
N ASP A 123 -15.21 -14.63 2.97
CA ASP A 123 -14.10 -15.55 3.18
C ASP A 123 -13.14 -15.02 4.26
N GLU A 124 -13.36 -15.47 5.50
CA GLU A 124 -12.49 -15.13 6.63
C GLU A 124 -11.05 -15.70 6.47
N ASN A 125 -10.88 -16.80 5.71
CA ASN A 125 -9.56 -17.41 5.53
C ASN A 125 -8.66 -16.57 4.63
N SER A 126 -9.21 -15.83 3.68
CA SER A 126 -8.46 -14.95 2.78
C SER A 126 -8.24 -13.55 3.33
N LYS A 127 -8.86 -13.21 4.45
CA LYS A 127 -8.88 -11.86 5.00
C LYS A 127 -7.48 -11.30 5.26
N ASP A 128 -6.66 -12.04 5.98
CA ASP A 128 -5.32 -11.61 6.36
C ASP A 128 -4.39 -11.50 5.13
N THR A 129 -4.52 -12.41 4.17
CA THR A 129 -3.79 -12.34 2.90
C THR A 129 -4.16 -11.08 2.12
N ILE A 130 -5.45 -10.76 1.99
CA ILE A 130 -5.92 -9.55 1.30
C ILE A 130 -5.38 -8.29 1.99
N ILE A 131 -5.32 -8.26 3.33
CA ILE A 131 -4.77 -7.14 4.08
C ILE A 131 -3.27 -6.98 3.80
N ALA A 132 -2.49 -8.07 3.80
CA ALA A 132 -1.05 -8.03 3.52
C ALA A 132 -0.78 -7.53 2.09
N GLU A 133 -1.40 -8.14 1.09
CA GLU A 133 -1.25 -7.79 -0.34
C GLU A 133 -1.66 -6.33 -0.62
N THR A 134 -2.77 -5.89 -0.03
CA THR A 134 -3.21 -4.48 -0.13
C THR A 134 -2.23 -3.53 0.55
N SER A 135 -1.62 -3.95 1.67
CA SER A 135 -0.60 -3.15 2.35
C SER A 135 0.66 -2.98 1.50
N GLU A 136 1.10 -4.02 0.79
CA GLU A 136 2.21 -3.92 -0.17
C GLU A 136 1.90 -2.94 -1.31
N ALA A 137 0.72 -3.06 -1.92
CA ALA A 137 0.27 -2.17 -2.99
C ALA A 137 0.16 -0.71 -2.51
N LEU A 138 -0.33 -0.49 -1.29
CA LEU A 138 -0.41 0.83 -0.67
C LEU A 138 0.98 1.42 -0.44
N ILE A 139 1.92 0.65 0.11
CA ILE A 139 3.30 1.09 0.36
C ILE A 139 3.98 1.50 -0.94
N LEU A 140 3.83 0.71 -2.01
CA LEU A 140 4.35 1.10 -3.34
C LEU A 140 3.79 2.44 -3.79
N SER A 141 2.48 2.64 -3.67
CA SER A 141 1.83 3.89 -4.05
C SER A 141 2.36 5.08 -3.26
N LEU A 142 2.61 4.92 -1.96
CA LEU A 142 3.21 5.93 -1.10
C LEU A 142 4.67 6.24 -1.46
N ILE A 143 5.48 5.22 -1.74
CA ILE A 143 6.87 5.38 -2.16
C ILE A 143 6.94 6.10 -3.50
N HIS A 144 6.10 5.73 -4.46
CA HIS A 144 6.05 6.37 -5.78
C HIS A 144 5.75 7.87 -5.71
N ILE A 145 4.92 8.29 -4.77
CA ILE A 145 4.65 9.71 -4.51
C ILE A 145 5.87 10.42 -3.92
N SER A 146 6.55 9.77 -3.00
CA SER A 146 7.68 10.36 -2.27
C SER A 146 8.91 10.51 -3.15
N GLU A 147 9.10 9.60 -4.12
CA GLU A 147 10.26 9.55 -5.02
C GLU A 147 9.85 9.39 -6.50
N PRO A 148 9.21 10.39 -7.12
CA PRO A 148 8.62 10.25 -8.47
C PRO A 148 9.64 10.10 -9.60
N THR A 149 10.92 10.24 -9.31
CA THR A 149 12.01 10.15 -10.29
C THR A 149 12.62 8.76 -10.42
N ARG A 150 12.19 7.79 -9.63
CA ARG A 150 12.61 6.39 -9.81
C ARG A 150 11.67 5.69 -10.79
N PRO A 151 12.13 5.37 -12.01
CA PRO A 151 11.37 4.53 -12.92
C PRO A 151 11.38 3.09 -12.37
N TYR A 152 10.21 2.53 -12.17
CA TYR A 152 10.02 1.09 -11.91
C TYR A 152 9.44 0.40 -13.14
#